data_f18a5e4193fd925929b2be154754ff44
#
_entry.id   f18a5e4193fd925929b2be154754ff44
#
_cell.length_a   1.000
_cell.length_b   1.000
_cell.length_c   1.000
_cell.angle_alpha   90.00
_cell.angle_beta   90.00
_cell.angle_gamma   90.00
#
_symmetry.space_group_name_H-M   'P 1'
#
loop_
_entity.id
_entity.type
_entity.pdbx_description
1 polymer ?
#
loop_
_entity_poly.entity_id
_entity_poly.type
_entity_poly.pdbx_seq_one_letter_code
_entity_poly.pdbx_strand_id
1 'polypeptide(L)'
;ARSTFIPVKEIKTFAEVYGQIKTNYFKDTKDKDLIENAMKGMVSGLDPHSEYLNQEDLKGFNELATGKFGGLGLEIVKDDDFISIVTPIEDTPAFAAGLRPNDHIIQIDGISTRGMSTIEASKKMRGDAGTKVILTIARKDVMRPFNVKLQRAIINVKTVKSRYFEPGIGLSL
;
A
#
# COMPACT_ATOMS: atom_id res chain seq x y z
N ALA A 1 35.28 -8.65 -20.90
CA ALA A 1 35.05 -7.96 -19.63
C ALA A 1 34.43 -6.60 -19.93
N ARG A 2 33.21 -6.35 -19.46
CA ARG A 2 32.60 -5.01 -19.58
C ARG A 2 33.34 -4.06 -18.63
N SER A 3 33.89 -2.99 -19.19
CA SER A 3 34.59 -1.96 -18.40
C SER A 3 33.61 -1.28 -17.45
N THR A 4 33.91 -1.27 -16.16
CA THR A 4 33.12 -0.59 -15.10
C THR A 4 33.56 0.86 -14.93
N PHE A 5 34.01 1.54 -15.99
CA PHE A 5 34.36 2.95 -15.92
C PHE A 5 33.10 3.80 -15.83
N ILE A 6 33.06 4.68 -14.81
CA ILE A 6 31.99 5.69 -14.69
C ILE A 6 32.16 6.69 -15.82
N PRO A 7 31.14 6.95 -16.64
CA PRO A 7 31.20 7.89 -17.75
C PRO A 7 31.10 9.33 -17.22
N VAL A 8 32.23 9.90 -16.82
CA VAL A 8 32.29 11.19 -16.11
C VAL A 8 31.67 12.33 -16.93
N LYS A 9 31.85 12.33 -18.26
CA LYS A 9 31.30 13.38 -19.14
C LYS A 9 29.75 13.33 -19.12
N GLU A 10 29.19 12.16 -19.25
CA GLU A 10 27.74 11.93 -19.29
C GLU A 10 27.11 12.21 -17.91
N ILE A 11 27.80 11.84 -16.82
CA ILE A 11 27.34 12.18 -15.46
C ILE A 11 27.38 13.70 -15.23
N LYS A 12 28.37 14.41 -15.75
CA LYS A 12 28.42 15.88 -15.69
C LYS A 12 27.23 16.49 -16.42
N THR A 13 26.93 16.03 -17.65
CA THR A 13 25.76 16.49 -18.41
C THR A 13 24.46 16.21 -17.67
N PHE A 14 24.33 15.02 -17.06
CA PHE A 14 23.17 14.69 -16.21
C PHE A 14 23.02 15.66 -15.03
N ALA A 15 24.11 15.99 -14.35
CA ALA A 15 24.10 16.94 -13.24
C ALA A 15 23.71 18.36 -13.69
N GLU A 16 24.15 18.78 -14.88
CA GLU A 16 23.77 20.07 -15.49
C GLU A 16 22.27 20.13 -15.77
N VAL A 17 21.69 19.07 -16.37
CA VAL A 17 20.24 18.96 -16.61
C VAL A 17 19.45 18.97 -15.30
N TYR A 18 19.92 18.23 -14.30
CA TYR A 18 19.33 18.25 -12.95
C TYR A 18 19.29 19.64 -12.36
N GLY A 19 20.42 20.37 -12.42
CA GLY A 19 20.53 21.76 -11.95
C GLY A 19 19.58 22.70 -12.69
N GLN A 20 19.44 22.55 -14.01
CA GLN A 20 18.50 23.34 -14.83
C GLN A 20 17.05 23.12 -14.39
N ILE A 21 16.66 21.88 -14.12
CA ILE A 21 15.31 21.57 -13.61
C ILE A 21 15.08 22.24 -12.26
N LYS A 22 16.02 22.09 -11.32
CA LYS A 22 15.91 22.68 -9.97
C LYS A 22 15.80 24.20 -9.99
N THR A 23 16.45 24.85 -10.96
CA THR A 23 16.50 26.32 -11.03
C THR A 23 15.33 26.90 -11.81
N ASN A 24 14.91 26.24 -12.89
CA ASN A 24 14.00 26.85 -13.89
C ASN A 24 12.61 26.23 -13.94
N TYR A 25 12.37 25.08 -13.28
CA TYR A 25 11.05 24.48 -13.28
C TYR A 25 10.09 25.27 -12.38
N PHE A 26 8.86 25.49 -12.85
CA PHE A 26 7.89 26.37 -12.20
C PHE A 26 7.29 25.82 -10.90
N LYS A 27 7.46 24.52 -10.61
CA LYS A 27 7.03 23.89 -9.36
C LYS A 27 8.24 23.44 -8.57
N ASP A 28 8.14 23.52 -7.25
CA ASP A 28 9.14 22.94 -6.36
C ASP A 28 9.19 21.42 -6.54
N THR A 29 10.39 20.90 -6.77
CA THR A 29 10.64 19.48 -7.00
C THR A 29 11.54 18.91 -5.92
N LYS A 30 11.17 17.74 -5.39
CA LYS A 30 12.03 17.05 -4.41
C LYS A 30 13.16 16.32 -5.13
N ASP A 31 14.35 16.41 -4.56
CA ASP A 31 15.55 15.77 -5.12
C ASP A 31 15.37 14.25 -5.28
N LYS A 32 14.76 13.62 -4.25
CA LYS A 32 14.45 12.19 -4.27
C LYS A 32 13.61 11.80 -5.49
N ASP A 33 12.55 12.57 -5.75
CA ASP A 33 11.61 12.26 -6.85
C ASP A 33 12.29 12.41 -8.23
N LEU A 34 13.13 13.45 -8.39
CA LEU A 34 13.88 13.65 -9.64
C LEU A 34 14.88 12.52 -9.90
N ILE A 35 15.61 12.11 -8.89
CA ILE A 35 16.61 11.03 -9.01
C ILE A 35 15.91 9.68 -9.24
N GLU A 36 14.81 9.39 -8.53
CA GLU A 36 14.03 8.16 -8.77
C GLU A 36 13.46 8.12 -10.19
N ASN A 37 12.92 9.23 -10.69
CA ASN A 37 12.42 9.32 -12.07
C ASN A 37 13.53 9.12 -13.10
N ALA A 38 14.73 9.64 -12.85
CA ALA A 38 15.88 9.40 -13.72
C ALA A 38 16.28 7.92 -13.75
N MET A 39 16.32 7.25 -12.59
CA MET A 39 16.61 5.81 -12.52
C MET A 39 15.53 4.99 -13.23
N LYS A 40 14.25 5.32 -13.04
CA LYS A 40 13.14 4.70 -13.77
C LYS A 40 13.31 4.87 -15.29
N GLY A 41 13.64 6.08 -15.75
CA GLY A 41 13.88 6.37 -17.16
C GLY A 41 15.05 5.59 -17.75
N MET A 42 16.15 5.45 -17.01
CA MET A 42 17.30 4.66 -17.48
C MET A 42 16.94 3.19 -17.66
N VAL A 43 16.21 2.59 -16.71
CA VAL A 43 15.86 1.17 -16.76
C VAL A 43 14.80 0.89 -17.82
N SER A 44 13.77 1.73 -17.94
CA SER A 44 12.72 1.58 -18.96
C SER A 44 13.24 1.75 -20.38
N GLY A 45 14.37 2.43 -20.57
CA GLY A 45 15.04 2.56 -21.86
C GLY A 45 15.82 1.31 -22.31
N LEU A 46 15.98 0.30 -21.46
CA LEU A 46 16.73 -0.91 -21.80
C LEU A 46 15.86 -1.90 -22.60
N ASP A 47 14.68 -2.22 -22.06
CA ASP A 47 13.71 -3.14 -22.67
C ASP A 47 12.32 -2.98 -22.01
N PRO A 48 11.24 -3.50 -22.65
CA PRO A 48 9.86 -3.37 -22.13
C PRO A 48 9.58 -4.15 -20.82
N HIS A 49 10.47 -5.05 -20.43
CA HIS A 49 10.27 -5.94 -19.27
C HIS A 49 11.12 -5.52 -18.06
N SER A 50 12.03 -4.57 -18.25
CA SER A 50 12.87 -4.04 -17.18
C SER A 50 12.19 -2.87 -16.49
N GLU A 51 12.07 -2.95 -15.17
CA GLU A 51 11.47 -1.92 -14.34
C GLU A 51 12.35 -1.62 -13.13
N TYR A 52 12.48 -0.35 -12.79
CA TYR A 52 13.12 0.08 -11.55
C TYR A 52 12.07 0.13 -10.44
N LEU A 53 12.26 -0.68 -9.41
CA LEU A 53 11.46 -0.65 -8.21
C LEU A 53 12.22 0.07 -7.10
N ASN A 54 11.64 1.12 -6.55
CA ASN A 54 12.15 1.70 -5.31
C ASN A 54 11.83 0.78 -4.12
N GLN A 55 12.25 1.15 -2.92
CA GLN A 55 12.08 0.31 -1.74
C GLN A 55 10.59 0.05 -1.40
N GLU A 56 9.71 1.03 -1.64
CA GLU A 56 8.26 0.90 -1.43
C GLU A 56 7.61 0.03 -2.52
N ASP A 57 8.00 0.24 -3.78
CA ASP A 57 7.52 -0.55 -4.93
C ASP A 57 7.94 -2.02 -4.77
N LEU A 58 9.20 -2.27 -4.35
CA LEU A 58 9.70 -3.62 -4.09
C LEU A 58 8.94 -4.31 -2.95
N LYS A 59 8.62 -3.56 -1.89
CA LYS A 59 7.80 -4.07 -0.78
C LYS A 59 6.40 -4.45 -1.28
N GLY A 60 5.74 -3.56 -2.04
CA GLY A 60 4.44 -3.82 -2.65
C GLY A 60 4.44 -5.02 -3.59
N PHE A 61 5.49 -5.15 -4.42
CA PHE A 61 5.67 -6.31 -5.30
C PHE A 61 5.80 -7.62 -4.52
N ASN A 62 6.61 -7.64 -3.45
CA ASN A 62 6.76 -8.82 -2.59
C ASN A 62 5.46 -9.17 -1.86
N GLU A 63 4.68 -8.15 -1.43
CA GLU A 63 3.37 -8.36 -0.81
C GLU A 63 2.39 -9.01 -1.79
N LEU A 64 2.35 -8.55 -3.05
CA LEU A 64 1.53 -9.15 -4.10
C LEU A 64 1.98 -10.57 -4.44
N ALA A 65 3.29 -10.80 -4.60
CA ALA A 65 3.83 -12.10 -4.96
C ALA A 65 3.63 -13.16 -3.86
N THR A 66 3.67 -12.75 -2.59
CA THR A 66 3.56 -13.65 -1.44
C THR A 66 2.16 -13.72 -0.84
N GLY A 67 1.26 -12.79 -1.19
CA GLY A 67 -0.03 -12.60 -0.54
C GLY A 67 0.09 -12.22 0.95
N LYS A 68 1.25 -11.73 1.37
CA LYS A 68 1.54 -11.36 2.76
C LYS A 68 1.84 -9.88 2.84
N PHE A 69 1.14 -9.17 3.69
CA PHE A 69 1.40 -7.76 3.95
C PHE A 69 1.25 -7.40 5.43
N GLY A 70 1.96 -6.38 5.86
CA GLY A 70 1.84 -5.86 7.21
C GLY A 70 0.58 -4.99 7.34
N GLY A 71 -0.31 -5.34 8.26
CA GLY A 71 -1.56 -4.61 8.44
C GLY A 71 -2.40 -5.11 9.61
N LEU A 72 -3.69 -4.84 9.55
CA LEU A 72 -4.64 -5.13 10.63
C LEU A 72 -5.56 -6.32 10.32
N GLY A 73 -5.71 -6.69 9.05
CA GLY A 73 -6.63 -7.74 8.61
C GLY A 73 -8.08 -7.28 8.57
N LEU A 74 -8.36 -6.21 7.82
CA LEU A 74 -9.69 -5.65 7.61
C LEU A 74 -10.02 -5.59 6.12
N GLU A 75 -11.21 -6.00 5.77
CA GLU A 75 -11.86 -5.60 4.52
C GLU A 75 -12.67 -4.33 4.77
N ILE A 76 -12.47 -3.31 3.95
CA ILE A 76 -13.08 -2.01 4.10
C ILE A 76 -13.75 -1.54 2.81
N VAL A 77 -14.77 -0.71 2.96
CA VAL A 77 -15.47 -0.05 1.87
C VAL A 77 -15.69 1.41 2.23
N LYS A 78 -15.83 2.25 1.23
CA LYS A 78 -16.30 3.62 1.44
C LYS A 78 -17.81 3.59 1.59
N ASP A 79 -18.29 4.15 2.69
CA ASP A 79 -19.71 4.27 3.02
C ASP A 79 -19.99 5.74 3.34
N ASP A 80 -20.69 6.40 2.43
CA ASP A 80 -20.86 7.86 2.41
C ASP A 80 -19.51 8.60 2.54
N ASP A 81 -19.33 9.35 3.60
CA ASP A 81 -18.15 10.15 3.89
C ASP A 81 -17.05 9.39 4.66
N PHE A 82 -17.33 8.19 5.18
CA PHE A 82 -16.43 7.45 6.06
C PHE A 82 -16.01 6.10 5.50
N ILE A 83 -15.13 5.45 6.21
CA ILE A 83 -14.66 4.10 5.90
C ILE A 83 -15.40 3.12 6.79
N SER A 84 -16.11 2.17 6.19
CA SER A 84 -16.85 1.11 6.90
C SER A 84 -16.10 -0.22 6.82
N ILE A 85 -16.16 -0.99 7.91
CA ILE A 85 -15.62 -2.34 7.97
C ILE A 85 -16.64 -3.30 7.35
N VAL A 86 -16.24 -4.00 6.29
CA VAL A 86 -17.04 -5.08 5.71
C VAL A 86 -16.92 -6.32 6.58
N THR A 87 -15.70 -6.74 6.86
CA THR A 87 -15.40 -7.85 7.78
C THR A 87 -13.96 -7.80 8.28
N PRO A 88 -13.71 -8.13 9.54
CA PRO A 88 -12.38 -8.46 10.02
C PRO A 88 -12.01 -9.89 9.56
N ILE A 89 -10.78 -10.08 9.12
CA ILE A 89 -10.25 -11.38 8.70
C ILE A 89 -9.93 -12.20 9.96
N GLU A 90 -10.32 -13.46 9.98
CA GLU A 90 -10.01 -14.38 11.10
C GLU A 90 -8.49 -14.46 11.34
N ASP A 91 -8.11 -14.70 12.59
CA ASP A 91 -6.72 -14.80 13.04
C ASP A 91 -5.87 -13.53 12.83
N THR A 92 -6.49 -12.36 12.78
CA THR A 92 -5.82 -11.08 12.61
C THR A 92 -5.99 -10.15 13.82
N PRO A 93 -5.16 -9.11 13.95
CA PRO A 93 -5.28 -8.12 15.02
C PRO A 93 -6.65 -7.46 15.09
N ALA A 94 -7.27 -7.17 13.95
CA ALA A 94 -8.60 -6.56 13.89
C ALA A 94 -9.69 -7.49 14.44
N PHE A 95 -9.62 -8.77 14.09
CA PHE A 95 -10.54 -9.79 14.62
C PHE A 95 -10.37 -9.97 16.13
N ALA A 96 -9.14 -10.10 16.59
CA ALA A 96 -8.82 -10.26 18.03
C ALA A 96 -9.25 -9.05 18.87
N ALA A 97 -9.23 -7.84 18.30
CA ALA A 97 -9.67 -6.60 18.95
C ALA A 97 -11.19 -6.44 19.00
N GLY A 98 -11.97 -7.35 18.43
CA GLY A 98 -13.43 -7.32 18.45
C GLY A 98 -14.04 -6.25 17.54
N LEU A 99 -13.34 -5.87 16.46
CA LEU A 99 -13.92 -5.07 15.40
C LEU A 99 -15.00 -5.89 14.67
N ARG A 100 -16.04 -5.22 14.18
CA ARG A 100 -17.24 -5.87 13.64
C ARG A 100 -17.61 -5.33 12.26
N PRO A 101 -18.33 -6.09 11.46
CA PRO A 101 -19.00 -5.57 10.28
C PRO A 101 -19.86 -4.36 10.60
N ASN A 102 -19.88 -3.38 9.72
CA ASN A 102 -20.58 -2.10 9.84
C ASN A 102 -20.04 -1.15 10.93
N ASP A 103 -18.88 -1.43 11.54
CA ASP A 103 -18.16 -0.42 12.30
C ASP A 103 -17.63 0.65 11.33
N HIS A 104 -17.77 1.92 11.67
CA HIS A 104 -17.17 3.01 10.90
C HIS A 104 -15.85 3.43 11.53
N ILE A 105 -14.81 3.42 10.74
CA ILE A 105 -13.52 3.99 11.12
C ILE A 105 -13.58 5.48 10.85
N ILE A 106 -13.71 6.30 11.88
CA ILE A 106 -13.84 7.74 11.75
C ILE A 106 -12.51 8.49 11.89
N GLN A 107 -11.50 7.86 12.51
CA GLN A 107 -10.13 8.38 12.55
C GLN A 107 -9.12 7.23 12.53
N ILE A 108 -7.94 7.51 11.96
CA ILE A 108 -6.73 6.67 12.00
C ILE A 108 -5.61 7.52 12.57
N ASP A 109 -5.05 7.13 13.73
CA ASP A 109 -4.04 7.91 14.47
C ASP A 109 -4.44 9.38 14.69
N GLY A 110 -5.72 9.63 15.01
CA GLY A 110 -6.27 10.96 15.22
C GLY A 110 -6.59 11.75 13.94
N ILE A 111 -6.27 11.22 12.76
CA ILE A 111 -6.56 11.85 11.47
C ILE A 111 -7.95 11.37 11.00
N SER A 112 -8.86 12.33 10.73
CA SER A 112 -10.20 12.02 10.23
C SER A 112 -10.14 11.24 8.91
N THR A 113 -10.99 10.22 8.81
CA THR A 113 -11.17 9.45 7.56
C THR A 113 -12.23 10.05 6.64
N ARG A 114 -12.88 11.13 7.07
CA ARG A 114 -13.92 11.78 6.28
C ARG A 114 -13.38 12.21 4.93
N GLY A 115 -14.03 11.77 3.86
CA GLY A 115 -13.62 12.05 2.49
C GLY A 115 -12.42 11.25 1.98
N MET A 116 -11.78 10.41 2.82
CA MET A 116 -10.69 9.53 2.38
C MET A 116 -11.20 8.48 1.39
N SER A 117 -10.35 8.12 0.46
CA SER A 117 -10.52 6.90 -0.34
C SER A 117 -10.14 5.66 0.48
N THR A 118 -10.64 4.49 0.06
CA THR A 118 -10.23 3.19 0.65
C THR A 118 -8.73 2.93 0.51
N ILE A 119 -8.12 3.40 -0.57
CA ILE A 119 -6.67 3.27 -0.82
C ILE A 119 -5.89 4.09 0.20
N GLU A 120 -6.26 5.33 0.46
CA GLU A 120 -5.61 6.21 1.45
C GLU A 120 -5.76 5.67 2.86
N ALA A 121 -6.95 5.22 3.23
CA ALA A 121 -7.20 4.59 4.53
C ALA A 121 -6.37 3.31 4.69
N SER A 122 -6.34 2.47 3.65
CA SER A 122 -5.53 1.24 3.61
C SER A 122 -4.05 1.53 3.80
N LYS A 123 -3.49 2.52 3.11
CA LYS A 123 -2.08 2.94 3.28
C LYS A 123 -1.77 3.36 4.71
N LYS A 124 -2.68 4.08 5.38
CA LYS A 124 -2.49 4.50 6.77
C LYS A 124 -2.59 3.34 7.76
N MET A 125 -3.44 2.36 7.49
CA MET A 125 -3.60 1.17 8.33
C MET A 125 -2.50 0.13 8.11
N ARG A 126 -1.91 0.04 6.92
CA ARG A 126 -0.75 -0.80 6.64
C ARG A 126 0.51 -0.25 7.30
N GLY A 127 1.51 -1.09 7.42
CA GLY A 127 2.83 -0.75 7.96
C GLY A 127 3.56 -1.99 8.45
N ASP A 128 4.76 -1.80 8.98
CA ASP A 128 5.59 -2.91 9.43
C ASP A 128 4.94 -3.65 10.59
N ALA A 129 5.04 -4.99 10.56
CA ALA A 129 4.56 -5.84 11.63
C ALA A 129 5.20 -5.42 12.97
N GLY A 130 4.41 -5.40 14.04
CA GLY A 130 4.84 -4.94 15.35
C GLY A 130 4.62 -3.45 15.62
N THR A 131 4.41 -2.62 14.60
CA THR A 131 4.07 -1.21 14.78
C THR A 131 2.61 -1.04 15.22
N LYS A 132 2.31 0.06 15.91
CA LYS A 132 0.98 0.31 16.47
C LYS A 132 0.21 1.32 15.65
N VAL A 133 -1.11 1.22 15.68
CA VAL A 133 -2.05 2.18 15.10
C VAL A 133 -3.28 2.29 16.01
N ILE A 134 -3.89 3.45 16.06
CA ILE A 134 -5.12 3.70 16.82
C ILE A 134 -6.24 3.98 15.84
N LEU A 135 -7.29 3.18 15.89
CA LEU A 135 -8.53 3.42 15.15
C LEU A 135 -9.57 4.00 16.08
N THR A 136 -10.23 5.10 15.69
CA THR A 136 -11.41 5.61 16.36
C THR A 136 -12.62 5.06 15.63
N ILE A 137 -13.43 4.29 16.35
CA ILE A 137 -14.57 3.53 15.82
C ILE A 137 -15.88 4.17 16.27
N ALA A 138 -16.77 4.37 15.33
CA ALA A 138 -18.19 4.63 15.59
C ALA A 138 -18.98 3.34 15.31
N ARG A 139 -19.73 2.87 16.31
CA ARG A 139 -20.56 1.66 16.23
C ARG A 139 -22.00 2.01 16.55
N LYS A 140 -22.94 1.46 15.79
CA LYS A 140 -24.37 1.80 15.87
C LYS A 140 -24.94 1.65 17.27
N ASP A 141 -24.52 0.62 18.01
CA ASP A 141 -25.07 0.30 19.34
C ASP A 141 -24.28 0.96 20.48
N VAL A 142 -23.33 1.84 20.17
CA VAL A 142 -22.48 2.52 21.15
C VAL A 142 -22.63 4.03 21.00
N MET A 143 -23.11 4.71 22.04
CA MET A 143 -23.43 6.14 21.99
C MET A 143 -22.25 7.05 21.67
N ARG A 144 -21.03 6.64 22.01
CA ARG A 144 -19.82 7.46 21.80
C ARG A 144 -18.76 6.68 21.03
N PRO A 145 -18.06 7.32 20.10
CA PRO A 145 -16.90 6.71 19.46
C PRO A 145 -15.86 6.26 20.51
N PHE A 146 -15.16 5.18 20.21
CA PHE A 146 -14.14 4.63 21.09
C PHE A 146 -12.87 4.29 20.33
N ASN A 147 -11.75 4.32 21.04
CA ASN A 147 -10.44 4.05 20.45
C ASN A 147 -10.07 2.57 20.61
N VAL A 148 -9.60 1.97 19.54
CA VAL A 148 -9.06 0.62 19.50
C VAL A 148 -7.58 0.71 19.13
N LYS A 149 -6.71 0.30 20.04
CA LYS A 149 -5.27 0.22 19.81
C LYS A 149 -4.94 -1.13 19.21
N LEU A 150 -4.33 -1.14 18.04
CA LEU A 150 -3.99 -2.33 17.30
C LEU A 150 -2.49 -2.38 17.05
N GLN A 151 -1.95 -3.58 17.02
CA GLN A 151 -0.58 -3.82 16.57
C GLN A 151 -0.62 -4.49 15.21
N ARG A 152 0.09 -3.95 14.23
CA ARG A 152 0.14 -4.52 12.89
C ARG A 152 0.82 -5.89 12.92
N ALA A 153 0.31 -6.81 12.14
CA ALA A 153 0.87 -8.16 11.98
C ALA A 153 0.99 -8.49 10.50
N ILE A 154 1.73 -9.55 10.19
CA ILE A 154 1.74 -10.10 8.82
C ILE A 154 0.38 -10.76 8.57
N ILE A 155 -0.35 -10.24 7.60
CA ILE A 155 -1.64 -10.76 7.17
C ILE A 155 -1.40 -11.69 5.98
N ASN A 156 -1.86 -12.93 6.10
CA ASN A 156 -1.86 -13.90 5.01
C ASN A 156 -3.26 -13.90 4.39
N VAL A 157 -3.41 -13.30 3.24
CA VAL A 157 -4.63 -13.48 2.45
C VAL A 157 -4.52 -14.83 1.76
N LYS A 158 -5.29 -15.80 2.20
CA LYS A 158 -5.44 -17.06 1.48
C LYS A 158 -6.15 -16.76 0.16
N THR A 159 -5.39 -16.37 -0.85
CA THR A 159 -5.88 -16.19 -2.19
C THR A 159 -6.26 -17.57 -2.74
N VAL A 160 -7.56 -17.74 -2.97
CA VAL A 160 -8.18 -18.81 -3.76
C VAL A 160 -8.07 -20.22 -3.18
N LYS A 161 -9.17 -20.69 -2.63
CA LYS A 161 -9.51 -22.10 -2.77
C LYS A 161 -9.78 -22.36 -4.26
N SER A 162 -8.76 -22.72 -5.03
CA SER A 162 -8.97 -23.35 -6.33
C SER A 162 -9.61 -24.71 -6.05
N ARG A 163 -10.92 -24.81 -6.22
CA ARG A 163 -11.54 -26.12 -6.43
C ARG A 163 -11.08 -26.54 -7.83
N TYR A 164 -10.14 -27.47 -7.88
CA TYR A 164 -9.94 -28.27 -9.07
C TYR A 164 -11.25 -29.05 -9.30
N PHE A 165 -12.02 -28.66 -10.30
CA PHE A 165 -13.00 -29.54 -10.88
C PHE A 165 -12.23 -30.54 -11.74
N GLU A 166 -12.29 -31.81 -11.40
CA GLU A 166 -11.79 -32.86 -12.29
C GLU A 166 -12.51 -32.72 -13.66
N PRO A 167 -11.79 -32.86 -14.77
CA PRO A 167 -12.41 -32.81 -16.08
C PRO A 167 -13.30 -34.07 -16.24
N GLY A 168 -14.61 -33.90 -16.18
CA GLY A 168 -15.52 -35.03 -16.46
C GLY A 168 -16.95 -34.90 -15.93
N ILE A 169 -17.32 -33.83 -15.20
CA ILE A 169 -18.74 -33.68 -14.80
C ILE A 169 -19.30 -32.42 -15.44
N GLY A 170 -20.00 -32.62 -16.54
CA GLY A 170 -20.88 -31.62 -17.12
C GLY A 170 -22.04 -31.35 -16.16
N LEU A 171 -22.17 -30.13 -15.69
CA LEU A 171 -23.41 -29.60 -15.14
C LEU A 171 -24.01 -28.68 -16.18
N SER A 172 -25.01 -29.25 -16.90
CA SER A 172 -26.08 -28.47 -17.49
C SER A 172 -26.95 -27.96 -16.35
N LEU A 173 -26.98 -26.62 -16.16
CA LEU A 173 -28.16 -25.80 -15.85
C LEU A 173 -27.71 -24.35 -15.76
#